data_7f462a17c1a0e4c16c6076829b2978d9
#
_entry.id   7f462a17c1a0e4c16c6076829b2978d9
#
_cell.length_a   1.000
_cell.length_b   1.000
_cell.length_c   1.000
_cell.angle_alpha   90.00
_cell.angle_beta   90.00
_cell.angle_gamma   90.00
#
_symmetry.space_group_name_H-M   'P 1'
#
loop_
_entity.id
_entity.type
_entity.pdbx_description
1 polymer ?
#
loop_
_entity_poly.entity_id
_entity_poly.type
_entity_poly.pdbx_seq_one_letter_code
_entity_poly.pdbx_strand_id
1 'polypeptide(L)'
;AKVRGRLDVATGVIAAIDNLERTMAVEEIDPAVALNGEMPADAPVTLQGVIVAYRDLHSALRSVEVEAFDPAGETFDPNLHEALQAVPSEDSPPGTVLEVMQLGYRTGDTVIRPARVVVSQ
;
A
#
# COMPACT_ATOMS: atom_id res chain seq x y z
N ALA A 1 -16.84 -15.54 13.56
CA ALA A 1 -16.16 -16.73 13.09
C ALA A 1 -15.69 -16.59 11.63
N LYS A 2 -16.60 -16.47 10.65
CA LYS A 2 -16.21 -16.35 9.23
C LYS A 2 -15.43 -15.04 8.94
N VAL A 3 -15.89 -13.93 9.52
CA VAL A 3 -15.23 -12.63 9.32
C VAL A 3 -13.83 -12.65 9.90
N ARG A 4 -13.68 -13.21 11.11
CA ARG A 4 -12.39 -13.29 11.79
C ARG A 4 -11.40 -14.17 11.02
N GLY A 5 -11.83 -15.34 10.55
CA GLY A 5 -10.99 -16.23 9.74
C GLY A 5 -10.55 -15.58 8.44
N ARG A 6 -11.46 -14.85 7.79
CA ARG A 6 -11.17 -14.12 6.56
C ARG A 6 -10.11 -13.04 6.81
N LEU A 7 -10.21 -12.30 7.92
CA LEU A 7 -9.24 -11.27 8.26
C LEU A 7 -7.89 -11.85 8.65
N ASP A 8 -7.86 -13.01 9.30
CA ASP A 8 -6.61 -13.70 9.63
C ASP A 8 -5.85 -14.11 8.36
N VAL A 9 -6.57 -14.67 7.37
CA VAL A 9 -5.98 -15.03 6.08
C VAL A 9 -5.51 -13.78 5.35
N ALA A 10 -6.32 -12.73 5.33
CA ALA A 10 -5.97 -11.47 4.67
C ALA A 10 -4.70 -10.86 5.28
N THR A 11 -4.57 -10.89 6.61
CA THR A 11 -3.37 -10.39 7.30
C THR A 11 -2.12 -11.14 6.86
N GLY A 12 -2.22 -12.48 6.71
CA GLY A 12 -1.11 -13.29 6.20
C GLY A 12 -0.74 -12.95 4.75
N VAL A 13 -1.74 -12.74 3.90
CA VAL A 13 -1.53 -12.34 2.49
C VAL A 13 -0.91 -10.95 2.43
N ILE A 14 -1.36 -10.02 3.25
CA ILE A 14 -0.81 -8.67 3.32
C ILE A 14 0.69 -8.72 3.68
N ALA A 15 1.07 -9.57 4.62
CA ALA A 15 2.47 -9.75 4.98
C ALA A 15 3.31 -10.25 3.80
N ALA A 16 2.77 -11.15 2.99
CA ALA A 16 3.43 -11.62 1.77
C ALA A 16 3.55 -10.50 0.73
N ILE A 17 2.52 -9.68 0.60
CA ILE A 17 2.53 -8.51 -0.30
C ILE A 17 3.63 -7.52 0.13
N ASP A 18 3.78 -7.29 1.44
CA ASP A 18 4.84 -6.42 1.95
C ASP A 18 6.23 -6.91 1.53
N ASN A 19 6.44 -8.24 1.50
CA ASN A 19 7.70 -8.81 1.03
C ASN A 19 7.93 -8.54 -0.47
N LEU A 20 6.87 -8.61 -1.27
CA LEU A 20 6.97 -8.27 -2.69
C LEU A 20 7.28 -6.78 -2.88
N GLU A 21 6.71 -5.91 -2.08
CA GLU A 21 6.99 -4.48 -2.12
C GLU A 21 8.44 -4.17 -1.79
N ARG A 22 9.03 -4.90 -0.84
CA ARG A 22 10.47 -4.77 -0.57
C ARG A 22 11.32 -5.18 -1.77
N THR A 23 10.92 -6.22 -2.49
CA THR A 23 11.60 -6.63 -3.73
C THR A 23 11.48 -5.56 -4.79
N MET A 24 10.29 -4.97 -4.95
CA MET A 24 10.07 -3.89 -5.91
C MET A 24 10.88 -2.64 -5.55
N ALA A 25 11.02 -2.34 -4.26
CA ALA A 25 11.79 -1.20 -3.80
C ALA A 25 13.28 -1.33 -4.14
N VAL A 26 13.84 -2.54 -4.07
CA VAL A 26 15.23 -2.80 -4.48
C VAL A 26 15.43 -2.47 -5.96
N GLU A 27 14.41 -2.72 -6.78
CA GLU A 27 14.42 -2.41 -8.21
C GLU A 27 13.85 -1.02 -8.53
N GLU A 28 13.63 -0.19 -7.51
CA GLU A 28 13.11 1.18 -7.64
C GLU A 28 11.73 1.25 -8.31
N ILE A 29 10.89 0.26 -8.09
CA ILE A 29 9.52 0.25 -8.60
C ILE A 29 8.56 0.72 -7.51
N ASP A 30 7.79 1.77 -7.83
CA ASP A 30 6.77 2.28 -6.93
C ASP A 30 5.57 1.32 -6.90
N PRO A 31 5.19 0.79 -5.72
CA PRO A 31 4.01 -0.06 -5.60
C PRO A 31 2.74 0.56 -6.16
N ALA A 32 2.55 1.88 -6.03
CA ALA A 32 1.39 2.56 -6.56
C ALA A 32 1.31 2.45 -8.09
N VAL A 33 2.45 2.56 -8.77
CA VAL A 33 2.52 2.39 -10.23
C VAL A 33 2.15 0.96 -10.61
N ALA A 34 2.67 -0.02 -9.87
CA ALA A 34 2.36 -1.43 -10.11
C ALA A 34 0.87 -1.73 -9.92
N LEU A 35 0.24 -1.15 -8.88
CA LEU A 35 -1.18 -1.31 -8.61
C LEU A 35 -2.06 -0.73 -9.72
N ASN A 36 -1.63 0.35 -10.34
CA ASN A 36 -2.37 1.02 -11.41
C ASN A 36 -2.29 0.29 -12.76
N GLY A 37 -1.62 -0.84 -12.80
CA GLY A 37 -1.52 -1.64 -14.02
C GLY A 37 -0.40 -1.22 -14.96
N GLU A 38 0.45 -0.29 -14.52
CA GLU A 38 1.58 0.15 -15.32
C GLU A 38 2.76 -0.81 -15.17
N MET A 39 3.48 -0.98 -16.28
CA MET A 39 4.67 -1.81 -16.31
C MET A 39 5.84 -0.95 -16.77
N PRO A 40 6.96 -0.89 -16.03
CA PRO A 40 8.12 -0.17 -16.51
C PRO A 40 8.57 -0.71 -17.88
N ALA A 41 8.87 0.20 -18.81
CA ALA A 41 9.13 -0.15 -20.19
C ALA A 41 10.32 -1.10 -20.37
N ASP A 42 11.31 -1.01 -19.47
CA ASP A 42 12.55 -1.77 -19.52
C ASP A 42 12.66 -2.81 -18.41
N ALA A 43 11.53 -3.17 -17.77
CA ALA A 43 11.54 -4.15 -16.70
C ALA A 43 11.97 -5.53 -17.21
N PRO A 44 12.91 -6.20 -16.53
CA PRO A 44 13.26 -7.58 -16.86
C PRO A 44 12.03 -8.51 -16.75
N VAL A 45 12.03 -9.58 -17.54
CA VAL A 45 10.90 -10.53 -17.58
C VAL A 45 10.55 -11.07 -16.19
N THR A 46 11.57 -11.40 -15.38
CA THR A 46 11.36 -11.89 -14.02
C THR A 46 10.65 -10.86 -13.15
N LEU A 47 11.01 -9.59 -13.29
CA LEU A 47 10.37 -8.50 -12.54
C LEU A 47 8.96 -8.24 -13.02
N GLN A 48 8.70 -8.38 -14.32
CA GLN A 48 7.33 -8.31 -14.86
C GLN A 48 6.43 -9.36 -14.18
N GLY A 49 6.96 -10.58 -13.98
CA GLY A 49 6.24 -11.64 -13.27
C GLY A 49 5.93 -11.27 -11.83
N VAL A 50 6.86 -10.64 -11.13
CA VAL A 50 6.64 -10.16 -9.75
C VAL A 50 5.51 -9.13 -9.71
N ILE A 51 5.51 -8.20 -10.64
CA ILE A 51 4.48 -7.15 -10.72
C ILE A 51 3.10 -7.76 -10.99
N VAL A 52 3.02 -8.75 -11.90
CA VAL A 52 1.76 -9.43 -12.18
C VAL A 52 1.26 -10.18 -10.95
N ALA A 53 2.15 -10.91 -10.25
CA ALA A 53 1.80 -11.61 -9.00
C ALA A 53 1.32 -10.63 -7.93
N TYR A 54 1.96 -9.48 -7.81
CA TYR A 54 1.56 -8.44 -6.89
C TYR A 54 0.12 -7.97 -7.15
N ARG A 55 -0.20 -7.69 -8.42
CA ARG A 55 -1.57 -7.30 -8.80
C ARG A 55 -2.59 -8.40 -8.55
N ASP A 56 -2.22 -9.65 -8.82
CA ASP A 56 -3.11 -10.80 -8.61
C ASP A 56 -3.44 -10.98 -7.14
N LEU A 57 -2.47 -10.76 -6.24
CA LEU A 57 -2.70 -10.82 -4.80
C LEU A 57 -3.65 -9.74 -4.34
N HIS A 58 -3.50 -8.51 -4.83
CA HIS A 58 -4.44 -7.43 -4.51
C HIS A 58 -5.84 -7.73 -5.06
N SER A 59 -5.91 -8.31 -6.26
CA SER A 59 -7.18 -8.72 -6.85
C SER A 59 -7.88 -9.80 -6.00
N ALA A 60 -7.10 -10.77 -5.52
CA ALA A 60 -7.61 -11.81 -4.63
C ALA A 60 -8.14 -11.21 -3.32
N LEU A 61 -7.43 -10.24 -2.73
CA LEU A 61 -7.91 -9.54 -1.54
C LEU A 61 -9.23 -8.81 -1.81
N ARG A 62 -9.35 -8.12 -2.95
CA ARG A 62 -10.59 -7.43 -3.29
C ARG A 62 -11.77 -8.40 -3.44
N SER A 63 -11.52 -9.63 -3.88
CA SER A 63 -12.59 -10.63 -4.00
C SER A 63 -13.18 -11.04 -2.64
N VAL A 64 -12.48 -10.78 -1.55
CA VAL A 64 -12.97 -10.98 -0.18
C VAL A 64 -13.19 -9.64 0.53
N GLU A 65 -13.39 -8.57 -0.24
CA GLU A 65 -13.72 -7.23 0.25
C GLU A 65 -12.60 -6.58 1.08
N VAL A 66 -11.35 -6.93 0.81
CA VAL A 66 -10.19 -6.27 1.43
C VAL A 66 -9.51 -5.41 0.39
N GLU A 67 -9.40 -4.13 0.68
CA GLU A 67 -8.83 -3.14 -0.23
C GLU A 67 -7.63 -2.44 0.36
N ALA A 68 -6.57 -2.30 -0.47
CA ALA A 68 -5.46 -1.42 -0.14
C ALA A 68 -5.86 0.03 -0.41
N PHE A 69 -5.33 0.96 0.38
CA PHE A 69 -5.51 2.38 0.10
C PHE A 69 -4.17 3.11 0.19
N ASP A 70 -4.01 4.08 -0.70
CA ASP A 70 -2.81 4.90 -0.83
C ASP A 70 -3.21 6.36 -0.64
N PRO A 71 -2.94 6.95 0.53
CA PRO A 71 -3.36 8.31 0.83
C PRO A 71 -2.38 9.38 0.38
N ALA A 72 -1.46 9.10 -0.52
CA ALA A 72 -0.50 10.11 -0.99
C ALA A 72 -1.21 11.37 -1.48
N GLY A 73 -0.79 12.52 -0.99
CA GLY A 73 -1.38 13.81 -1.33
C GLY A 73 -2.61 14.20 -0.53
N GLU A 74 -3.14 13.28 0.29
CA GLU A 74 -4.31 13.55 1.13
C GLU A 74 -3.91 14.17 2.46
N THR A 75 -4.90 14.74 3.16
CA THR A 75 -4.69 15.23 4.52
C THR A 75 -4.52 14.05 5.47
N PHE A 76 -3.55 14.16 6.37
CA PHE A 76 -3.33 13.13 7.38
C PHE A 76 -4.57 12.95 8.26
N ASP A 77 -5.00 11.69 8.41
CA ASP A 77 -6.11 11.30 9.25
C ASP A 77 -5.63 10.20 10.23
N PRO A 78 -5.57 10.49 11.54
CA PRO A 78 -5.06 9.52 12.52
C PRO A 78 -5.90 8.24 12.63
N ASN A 79 -7.12 8.24 12.12
CA ASN A 79 -7.96 7.03 12.09
C ASN A 79 -7.56 6.07 10.95
N LEU A 80 -6.91 6.59 9.92
CA LEU A 80 -6.56 5.83 8.70
C LEU A 80 -5.06 5.71 8.50
N HIS A 81 -4.29 6.61 9.10
CA HIS A 81 -2.85 6.72 8.84
C HIS A 81 -2.03 6.71 10.12
N GLU A 82 -0.81 6.20 10.01
CA GLU A 82 0.20 6.26 11.06
C GLU A 82 1.38 7.08 10.54
N ALA A 83 1.64 8.23 11.16
CA ALA A 83 2.77 9.06 10.76
C ALA A 83 4.06 8.51 11.36
N LEU A 84 4.98 8.08 10.48
CA LEU A 84 6.29 7.61 10.90
C LEU A 84 7.25 8.78 11.10
N GLN A 85 7.03 9.85 10.35
CA GLN A 85 7.95 10.97 10.32
C GLN A 85 7.22 12.22 9.81
N ALA A 86 7.59 13.37 10.36
CA ALA A 86 7.14 14.66 9.85
C ALA A 86 8.37 15.43 9.34
N VAL A 87 8.29 15.90 8.11
CA VAL A 87 9.41 16.60 7.46
C VAL A 87 8.94 17.96 6.92
N PRO A 88 9.84 18.95 6.86
CA PRO A 88 9.50 20.24 6.26
C PRO A 88 9.15 20.08 4.78
N SER A 89 8.13 20.81 4.33
CA SER A 89 7.77 20.87 2.91
C SER A 89 7.30 22.27 2.58
N GLU A 90 7.88 22.86 1.55
CA GLU A 90 7.49 24.19 1.06
C GLU A 90 6.31 24.09 0.09
N ASP A 91 6.13 22.93 -0.52
CA ASP A 91 5.16 22.73 -1.61
C ASP A 91 3.79 22.25 -1.12
N SER A 92 3.69 21.85 0.15
CA SER A 92 2.47 21.24 0.68
C SER A 92 2.05 21.89 1.99
N PRO A 93 0.73 22.05 2.23
CA PRO A 93 0.25 22.51 3.54
C PRO A 93 0.67 21.55 4.65
N PRO A 94 0.82 22.05 5.88
CA PRO A 94 1.11 21.17 7.03
C PRO A 94 0.05 20.06 7.16
N GLY A 95 0.51 18.87 7.51
CA GLY A 95 -0.37 17.71 7.67
C GLY A 95 -0.76 17.01 6.38
N THR A 96 -0.02 17.25 5.30
CA THR A 96 -0.23 16.54 4.04
C THR A 96 0.60 15.25 4.02
N VAL A 97 0.01 14.16 3.55
CA VAL A 97 0.74 12.91 3.31
C VAL A 97 1.66 13.09 2.12
N LEU A 98 2.95 13.14 2.36
CA LEU A 98 3.96 13.33 1.32
C LEU A 98 4.38 12.03 0.67
N GLU A 99 4.47 10.96 1.45
CA GLU A 99 4.94 9.67 0.99
C GLU A 99 4.26 8.57 1.77
N VAL A 100 3.93 7.48 1.08
CA VAL A 100 3.36 6.28 1.70
C VAL A 100 4.44 5.22 1.76
N MET A 101 4.89 4.92 2.97
CA MET A 101 5.93 3.92 3.21
C MET A 101 5.36 2.51 3.18
N GLN A 102 4.09 2.36 3.58
CA GLN A 102 3.39 1.09 3.59
C GLN A 102 1.90 1.36 3.40
N LEU A 103 1.30 0.65 2.45
CA LEU A 103 -0.13 0.81 2.15
C LEU A 103 -0.98 0.42 3.36
N GLY A 104 -2.10 1.11 3.53
CA GLY A 104 -3.15 0.71 4.44
C GLY A 104 -4.08 -0.30 3.79
N TYR A 105 -4.80 -1.03 4.61
CA TYR A 105 -5.79 -2.02 4.16
C TYR A 105 -7.06 -1.87 4.98
N ARG A 106 -8.20 -2.02 4.31
CA ARG A 106 -9.51 -1.91 4.96
C ARG A 106 -10.50 -2.90 4.37
N THR A 107 -11.52 -3.23 5.14
CA THR A 107 -12.70 -3.95 4.66
C THR A 107 -13.93 -3.13 5.05
N GLY A 108 -14.62 -2.57 4.04
CA GLY A 108 -15.67 -1.58 4.30
C GLY A 108 -15.11 -0.38 5.06
N ASP A 109 -15.71 -0.07 6.21
CA ASP A 109 -15.27 1.04 7.05
C ASP A 109 -14.26 0.62 8.13
N THR A 110 -13.92 -0.66 8.18
CA THR A 110 -12.99 -1.20 9.18
C THR A 110 -11.57 -1.16 8.64
N VAL A 111 -10.69 -0.46 9.36
CA VAL A 111 -9.26 -0.43 9.02
C VAL A 111 -8.61 -1.69 9.57
N ILE A 112 -8.04 -2.49 8.68
CA ILE A 112 -7.27 -3.68 9.05
C ILE A 112 -5.87 -3.27 9.49
N ARG A 113 -5.28 -2.34 8.73
CA ARG A 113 -3.96 -1.80 9.00
C ARG A 113 -3.89 -0.37 8.47
N PRO A 114 -3.51 0.61 9.30
CA PRO A 114 -3.35 1.98 8.82
C PRO A 114 -2.20 2.07 7.82
N ALA A 115 -2.28 3.05 6.92
CA ALA A 115 -1.17 3.37 6.03
C ALA A 115 -0.06 4.05 6.83
N ARG A 116 1.18 3.62 6.64
CA ARG A 116 2.33 4.24 7.27
C ARG A 116 2.89 5.30 6.34
N VAL A 117 2.96 6.51 6.83
CA VAL A 117 3.18 7.68 5.97
C VAL A 117 4.23 8.63 6.54
N VAL A 118 4.76 9.46 5.65
CA VAL A 118 5.57 10.62 5.99
C VAL A 118 4.70 11.84 5.71
N VAL A 119 4.60 12.74 6.67
CA VAL A 119 3.74 13.93 6.55
C VAL A 119 4.54 15.21 6.56
N SER A 120 3.95 16.27 6.02
CA SER A 120 4.53 17.62 6.10
C SER A 120 4.33 18.23 7.49
N GLN A 121 5.37 18.92 7.95
CA GLN A 121 5.30 19.67 9.21
C GLN A 121 4.42 20.89 9.08
#